data_0d31aa1bef803ce9fb42221694f704c7
#
_entry.id   0d31aa1bef803ce9fb42221694f704c7
#
_cell.length_a   1.000
_cell.length_b   1.000
_cell.length_c   1.000
_cell.angle_alpha   90.00
_cell.angle_beta   90.00
_cell.angle_gamma   90.00
#
_symmetry.space_group_name_H-M   'P 1'
#
loop_
_entity.id
_entity.type
_entity.pdbx_description
1 polymer ?
#
loop_
_entity_poly.entity_id
_entity_poly.type
_entity_poly.pdbx_seq_one_letter_code
_entity_poly.pdbx_strand_id
1 'polypeptide(L)'
;MTASTMDRAKLDGVELDYQVVGSGEPVLLVPPGPLADGFLPFLSQETLADRYRLIQYHRRGQAGSSQATPPVSYAEQAADASGLLSHLGVSRAHVVGHSTGANVALQLALDRPEVVQTLALLEPWLTASPSASAFFEQAGPPMEAYASGEKETAMAGLLSLASGLEWETTRAVIDDYVPGSVAQAIKDADTFCGVDLPALSAWEFGSEDAAAVSQPVLSVLGADSGQLFVDGAALLRSWLPKVEDLTVEGVGHLLQIQRPAPVARGIAEFLARHPIAVD
;
A
#
# COMPACT_ATOMS: atom_id res chain seq x y z
N MET A 1 18.35 -14.52 6.01
CA MET A 1 18.58 -13.06 6.02
C MET A 1 18.53 -12.60 7.47
N THR A 2 19.53 -11.88 7.95
CA THR A 2 19.48 -11.23 9.27
C THR A 2 18.35 -10.21 9.21
N ALA A 3 17.43 -10.23 10.19
CA ALA A 3 16.40 -9.22 10.34
C ALA A 3 17.09 -7.84 10.31
N SER A 4 16.80 -7.04 9.28
CA SER A 4 17.27 -5.66 9.25
C SER A 4 16.60 -4.95 10.43
N THR A 5 17.38 -4.32 11.26
CA THR A 5 16.83 -3.49 12.35
C THR A 5 16.16 -2.28 11.72
N MET A 6 14.87 -2.08 12.04
CA MET A 6 14.17 -0.87 11.65
C MET A 6 14.74 0.32 12.41
N ASP A 7 14.98 1.42 11.72
CA ASP A 7 15.25 2.72 12.31
C ASP A 7 13.94 3.39 12.72
N ARG A 8 14.01 4.48 13.48
CA ARG A 8 12.84 5.20 13.97
C ARG A 8 12.90 6.69 13.64
N ALA A 9 11.92 7.15 12.89
CA ALA A 9 11.72 8.57 12.60
C ALA A 9 10.78 9.19 13.64
N LYS A 10 11.23 10.25 14.31
CA LYS A 10 10.40 11.08 15.19
C LYS A 10 9.89 12.26 14.37
N LEU A 11 8.61 12.25 14.08
CA LEU A 11 7.91 13.31 13.36
C LEU A 11 7.02 14.08 14.34
N ASP A 12 6.33 15.11 13.86
CA ASP A 12 5.39 15.86 14.70
C ASP A 12 4.18 14.99 15.08
N GLY A 13 4.13 14.58 16.34
CA GLY A 13 3.07 13.77 16.92
C GLY A 13 3.06 12.27 16.58
N VAL A 14 4.04 11.76 15.82
CA VAL A 14 4.12 10.34 15.48
C VAL A 14 5.57 9.84 15.38
N GLU A 15 5.82 8.61 15.80
CA GLU A 15 7.07 7.89 15.53
C GLU A 15 6.78 6.76 14.53
N LEU A 16 7.57 6.71 13.47
CA LEU A 16 7.44 5.69 12.43
C LEU A 16 8.69 4.82 12.39
N ASP A 17 8.50 3.51 12.40
CA ASP A 17 9.56 2.56 12.09
C ASP A 17 9.78 2.50 10.58
N TYR A 18 11.03 2.54 10.14
CA TYR A 18 11.39 2.48 8.73
C TYR A 18 12.72 1.77 8.50
N GLN A 19 12.95 1.34 7.26
CA GLN A 19 14.26 0.88 6.79
C GLN A 19 14.54 1.41 5.41
N VAL A 20 15.82 1.54 5.09
CA VAL A 20 16.31 1.99 3.78
C VAL A 20 17.25 0.95 3.21
N VAL A 21 17.00 0.54 1.96
CA VAL A 21 17.83 -0.43 1.24
C VAL A 21 18.20 0.14 -0.12
N GLY A 22 19.44 -0.10 -0.56
CA GLY A 22 19.93 0.38 -1.84
C GLY A 22 20.35 1.84 -1.83
N SER A 23 20.63 2.36 -3.02
CA SER A 23 21.07 3.73 -3.26
C SER A 23 20.57 4.22 -4.62
N GLY A 24 20.56 5.53 -4.84
CA GLY A 24 20.02 6.15 -6.06
C GLY A 24 18.75 6.94 -5.80
N GLU A 25 17.89 7.03 -6.80
CA GLU A 25 16.64 7.78 -6.68
C GLU A 25 15.72 7.16 -5.61
N PRO A 26 15.11 7.99 -4.72
CA PRO A 26 14.29 7.48 -3.65
C PRO A 26 12.96 6.93 -4.15
N VAL A 27 12.58 5.77 -3.61
CA VAL A 27 11.28 5.12 -3.80
C VAL A 27 10.66 4.88 -2.44
N LEU A 28 9.55 5.54 -2.16
CA LEU A 28 8.75 5.32 -0.95
C LEU A 28 7.78 4.15 -1.18
N LEU A 29 7.82 3.15 -0.33
CA LEU A 29 6.94 1.99 -0.34
C LEU A 29 5.87 2.15 0.75
N VAL A 30 4.62 2.39 0.36
CA VAL A 30 3.48 2.59 1.27
C VAL A 30 2.74 1.27 1.45
N PRO A 31 2.86 0.60 2.61
CA PRO A 31 2.34 -0.74 2.81
C PRO A 31 0.80 -0.78 2.86
N PRO A 32 0.21 -1.93 2.53
CA PRO A 32 -1.24 -2.15 2.65
C PRO A 32 -1.73 -2.11 4.10
N GLY A 33 -3.05 -2.07 4.28
CA GLY A 33 -3.70 -1.96 5.58
C GLY A 33 -3.22 -2.94 6.63
N PRO A 34 -3.42 -4.24 6.46
CA PRO A 34 -3.10 -5.18 7.54
C PRO A 34 -1.67 -5.72 7.51
N LEU A 35 -0.90 -5.50 6.42
CA LEU A 35 0.41 -6.13 6.24
C LEU A 35 1.53 -5.07 6.22
N ALA A 36 2.00 -4.66 7.41
CA ALA A 36 3.06 -3.68 7.58
C ALA A 36 4.33 -4.02 6.76
N ASP A 37 4.67 -5.30 6.69
CA ASP A 37 5.83 -5.85 5.99
C ASP A 37 5.52 -6.31 4.56
N GLY A 38 4.38 -5.91 3.99
CA GLY A 38 3.92 -6.35 2.67
C GLY A 38 4.86 -6.06 1.50
N PHE A 39 5.83 -5.17 1.67
CA PHE A 39 6.87 -4.86 0.67
C PHE A 39 8.24 -5.47 0.98
N LEU A 40 8.41 -6.25 2.04
CA LEU A 40 9.71 -6.91 2.32
C LEU A 40 10.26 -7.70 1.12
N PRO A 41 9.43 -8.45 0.33
CA PRO A 41 9.94 -9.14 -0.84
C PRO A 41 10.55 -8.23 -1.90
N PHE A 42 10.17 -6.94 -1.95
CA PHE A 42 10.75 -5.96 -2.89
C PHE A 42 12.17 -5.56 -2.54
N LEU A 43 12.49 -5.51 -1.24
CA LEU A 43 13.81 -5.08 -0.78
C LEU A 43 14.94 -6.02 -1.22
N SER A 44 14.60 -7.24 -1.63
CA SER A 44 15.54 -8.22 -2.16
C SER A 44 15.54 -8.31 -3.70
N GLN A 45 14.73 -7.50 -4.39
CA GLN A 45 14.70 -7.51 -5.85
C GLN A 45 15.81 -6.63 -6.42
N GLU A 46 16.84 -7.23 -6.98
CA GLU A 46 18.01 -6.54 -7.59
C GLU A 46 17.60 -5.46 -8.61
N THR A 47 16.53 -5.71 -9.38
CA THR A 47 16.00 -4.76 -10.36
C THR A 47 15.58 -3.42 -9.74
N LEU A 48 15.25 -3.41 -8.45
CA LEU A 48 14.94 -2.21 -7.68
C LEU A 48 16.11 -1.83 -6.74
N ALA A 49 16.57 -2.76 -5.89
CA ALA A 49 17.52 -2.48 -4.83
C ALA A 49 18.91 -2.01 -5.34
N ASP A 50 19.33 -2.43 -6.54
CA ASP A 50 20.61 -2.02 -7.14
C ASP A 50 20.56 -0.63 -7.79
N ARG A 51 19.36 -0.08 -8.02
CA ARG A 51 19.16 1.15 -8.79
C ARG A 51 18.48 2.27 -8.02
N TYR A 52 17.75 1.92 -6.96
CA TYR A 52 16.91 2.85 -6.21
C TYR A 52 17.19 2.75 -4.71
N ARG A 53 16.98 3.87 -4.02
CA ARG A 53 16.96 3.95 -2.56
C ARG A 53 15.53 3.62 -2.09
N LEU A 54 15.28 2.36 -1.73
CA LEU A 54 13.98 1.88 -1.29
C LEU A 54 13.75 2.26 0.16
N ILE A 55 12.69 3.00 0.43
CA ILE A 55 12.27 3.46 1.75
C ILE A 55 10.99 2.72 2.09
N GLN A 56 11.08 1.70 2.94
CA GLN A 56 9.92 1.00 3.51
C GLN A 56 9.68 1.53 4.92
N TYR A 57 8.42 1.70 5.30
CA TYR A 57 8.05 2.10 6.65
C TYR A 57 6.77 1.39 7.10
N HIS A 58 6.55 1.36 8.40
CA HIS A 58 5.28 0.96 8.99
C HIS A 58 4.42 2.21 9.20
N ARG A 59 3.18 2.20 8.70
CA ARG A 59 2.26 3.32 8.91
C ARG A 59 1.90 3.44 10.38
N ARG A 60 1.40 4.61 10.82
CA ARG A 60 0.89 4.77 12.19
C ARG A 60 -0.08 3.64 12.55
N GLY A 61 0.05 3.09 13.74
CA GLY A 61 -0.74 1.97 14.23
C GLY A 61 -0.24 0.59 13.79
N GLN A 62 0.72 0.50 12.86
CA GLN A 62 1.26 -0.78 12.39
C GLN A 62 2.58 -1.12 13.09
N ALA A 63 2.71 -2.37 13.49
CA ALA A 63 3.93 -2.97 14.05
C ALA A 63 4.59 -2.09 15.12
N GLY A 64 5.84 -1.62 14.90
CA GLY A 64 6.58 -0.83 15.87
C GLY A 64 6.30 0.68 15.81
N SER A 65 5.55 1.19 14.84
CA SER A 65 5.18 2.61 14.77
C SER A 65 4.21 3.01 15.89
N SER A 66 4.11 4.30 16.17
CA SER A 66 3.19 4.84 17.17
C SER A 66 1.77 4.35 16.97
N GLN A 67 1.06 4.07 18.06
CA GLN A 67 -0.35 3.71 18.01
C GLN A 67 -1.18 4.81 17.32
N ALA A 68 -2.17 4.39 16.53
CA ALA A 68 -3.12 5.30 15.93
C ALA A 68 -4.29 5.55 16.89
N THR A 69 -4.64 6.80 17.10
CA THR A 69 -5.84 7.18 17.88
C THR A 69 -6.91 7.65 16.89
N PRO A 70 -7.99 6.89 16.68
CA PRO A 70 -9.06 7.29 15.77
C PRO A 70 -9.72 8.62 16.18
N PRO A 71 -10.21 9.43 15.21
CA PRO A 71 -10.15 9.18 13.77
C PRO A 71 -8.77 9.53 13.19
N VAL A 72 -8.33 8.80 12.17
CA VAL A 72 -7.15 9.12 11.36
C VAL A 72 -7.56 9.03 9.89
N SER A 73 -7.35 10.11 9.15
CA SER A 73 -7.65 10.21 7.73
C SER A 73 -6.49 9.75 6.84
N TYR A 74 -6.75 9.53 5.55
CA TYR A 74 -5.65 9.32 4.59
C TYR A 74 -4.80 10.58 4.38
N ALA A 75 -5.35 11.78 4.57
CA ALA A 75 -4.57 13.02 4.56
C ALA A 75 -3.53 13.06 5.70
N GLU A 76 -3.89 12.62 6.91
CA GLU A 76 -2.92 12.51 8.02
C GLU A 76 -1.86 11.44 7.74
N GLN A 77 -2.25 10.29 7.16
CA GLN A 77 -1.29 9.25 6.79
C GLN A 77 -0.37 9.68 5.63
N ALA A 78 -0.88 10.49 4.70
CA ALA A 78 -0.09 11.13 3.64
C ALA A 78 0.89 12.18 4.21
N ALA A 79 0.46 12.94 5.21
CA ALA A 79 1.34 13.87 5.93
C ALA A 79 2.47 13.13 6.66
N ASP A 80 2.20 11.96 7.27
CA ASP A 80 3.23 11.10 7.85
C ASP A 80 4.26 10.64 6.80
N ALA A 81 3.79 10.18 5.65
CA ALA A 81 4.65 9.76 4.54
C ALA A 81 5.54 10.91 4.04
N SER A 82 4.97 12.10 3.87
CA SER A 82 5.70 13.32 3.53
C SER A 82 6.71 13.73 4.63
N GLY A 83 6.31 13.62 5.89
CA GLY A 83 7.16 13.87 7.05
C GLY A 83 8.36 12.94 7.09
N LEU A 84 8.17 11.65 6.81
CA LEU A 84 9.25 10.67 6.72
C LEU A 84 10.23 11.01 5.59
N LEU A 85 9.74 11.38 4.39
CA LEU A 85 10.60 11.83 3.29
C LEU A 85 11.43 13.05 3.72
N SER A 86 10.81 14.02 4.35
CA SER A 86 11.49 15.22 4.87
C SER A 86 12.54 14.87 5.92
N HIS A 87 12.24 13.97 6.86
CA HIS A 87 13.17 13.46 7.88
C HIS A 87 14.42 12.82 7.25
N LEU A 88 14.24 12.14 6.11
CA LEU A 88 15.32 11.49 5.37
C LEU A 88 16.05 12.41 4.38
N GLY A 89 15.70 13.71 4.36
CA GLY A 89 16.28 14.69 3.45
C GLY A 89 15.87 14.46 1.98
N VAL A 90 14.72 13.83 1.75
CA VAL A 90 14.19 13.54 0.41
C VAL A 90 13.16 14.59 0.04
N SER A 91 13.49 15.42 -0.95
CA SER A 91 12.59 16.46 -1.47
C SER A 91 11.58 15.93 -2.48
N ARG A 92 11.92 14.86 -3.21
CA ARG A 92 11.06 14.22 -4.22
C ARG A 92 11.35 12.74 -4.30
N ALA A 93 10.31 11.91 -4.42
CA ALA A 93 10.41 10.45 -4.50
C ALA A 93 9.43 9.87 -5.51
N HIS A 94 9.76 8.71 -6.06
CA HIS A 94 8.77 7.81 -6.62
C HIS A 94 7.97 7.20 -5.47
N VAL A 95 6.67 7.00 -5.65
CA VAL A 95 5.81 6.44 -4.59
C VAL A 95 5.13 5.19 -5.11
N VAL A 96 5.30 4.10 -4.39
CA VAL A 96 4.67 2.79 -4.68
C VAL A 96 3.75 2.47 -3.53
N GLY A 97 2.46 2.33 -3.78
CA GLY A 97 1.48 1.98 -2.76
C GLY A 97 0.70 0.73 -3.13
N HIS A 98 0.32 -0.07 -2.14
CA HIS A 98 -0.51 -1.24 -2.34
C HIS A 98 -1.81 -1.15 -1.53
N SER A 99 -2.96 -1.51 -2.16
CA SER A 99 -4.26 -1.55 -1.49
C SER A 99 -4.57 -0.20 -0.81
N THR A 100 -4.91 -0.15 0.47
CA THR A 100 -5.11 1.11 1.22
C THR A 100 -3.85 1.99 1.25
N GLY A 101 -2.65 1.42 1.15
CA GLY A 101 -1.42 2.19 0.96
C GLY A 101 -1.35 2.91 -0.39
N ALA A 102 -1.99 2.38 -1.43
CA ALA A 102 -2.13 3.08 -2.70
C ALA A 102 -3.11 4.27 -2.59
N ASN A 103 -4.12 4.19 -1.72
CA ASN A 103 -5.00 5.32 -1.41
C ASN A 103 -4.22 6.44 -0.69
N VAL A 104 -3.37 6.08 0.27
CA VAL A 104 -2.46 7.04 0.93
C VAL A 104 -1.50 7.68 -0.08
N ALA A 105 -0.98 6.91 -1.05
CA ALA A 105 -0.11 7.42 -2.11
C ALA A 105 -0.84 8.41 -3.03
N LEU A 106 -2.09 8.13 -3.40
CA LEU A 106 -2.95 9.06 -4.15
C LEU A 106 -3.20 10.35 -3.36
N GLN A 107 -3.55 10.23 -2.07
CA GLN A 107 -3.74 11.40 -1.22
C GLN A 107 -2.46 12.23 -1.08
N LEU A 108 -1.30 11.58 -0.95
CA LEU A 108 -0.01 12.28 -0.91
C LEU A 108 0.25 13.08 -2.21
N ALA A 109 -0.11 12.53 -3.37
CA ALA A 109 0.05 13.22 -4.64
C ALA A 109 -0.89 14.41 -4.80
N LEU A 110 -2.08 14.39 -4.17
CA LEU A 110 -3.01 15.51 -4.12
C LEU A 110 -2.50 16.61 -3.17
N ASP A 111 -2.10 16.23 -1.96
CA ASP A 111 -1.74 17.19 -0.91
C ASP A 111 -0.36 17.81 -1.12
N ARG A 112 0.58 17.04 -1.69
CA ARG A 112 1.99 17.40 -1.85
C ARG A 112 2.53 16.97 -3.23
N PRO A 113 1.96 17.48 -4.32
CA PRO A 113 2.34 17.08 -5.69
C PRO A 113 3.83 17.29 -5.99
N GLU A 114 4.48 18.24 -5.31
CA GLU A 114 5.89 18.55 -5.49
C GLU A 114 6.84 17.46 -4.96
N VAL A 115 6.40 16.66 -3.97
CA VAL A 115 7.23 15.59 -3.41
C VAL A 115 7.08 14.26 -4.14
N VAL A 116 6.11 14.14 -5.04
CA VAL A 116 5.82 12.91 -5.78
C VAL A 116 6.30 13.04 -7.22
N GLN A 117 7.25 12.18 -7.62
CA GLN A 117 7.74 12.09 -9.01
C GLN A 117 6.81 11.24 -9.86
N THR A 118 6.49 10.05 -9.42
CA THR A 118 5.57 9.10 -10.07
C THR A 118 4.78 8.33 -9.03
N LEU A 119 3.67 7.75 -9.46
CA LEU A 119 2.86 6.82 -8.66
C LEU A 119 2.87 5.43 -9.31
N ALA A 120 3.17 4.39 -8.54
CA ALA A 120 2.85 3.01 -8.92
C ALA A 120 1.80 2.48 -7.93
N LEU A 121 0.59 2.29 -8.43
CA LEU A 121 -0.59 1.96 -7.64
C LEU A 121 -0.94 0.48 -7.83
N LEU A 122 -0.64 -0.33 -6.82
CA LEU A 122 -0.95 -1.74 -6.81
C LEU A 122 -2.35 -1.89 -6.20
N GLU A 123 -3.35 -2.05 -7.05
CA GLU A 123 -4.73 -2.34 -6.66
C GLU A 123 -5.28 -1.43 -5.54
N PRO A 124 -5.37 -0.11 -5.76
CA PRO A 124 -5.99 0.78 -4.79
C PRO A 124 -7.45 0.39 -4.55
N TRP A 125 -7.92 0.62 -3.33
CA TRP A 125 -9.29 0.35 -2.97
C TRP A 125 -10.16 1.59 -3.25
N LEU A 126 -10.82 1.62 -4.39
CA LEU A 126 -11.68 2.73 -4.78
C LEU A 126 -13.15 2.44 -4.41
N THR A 127 -13.69 3.22 -3.48
CA THR A 127 -15.08 3.09 -3.02
C THR A 127 -16.11 3.44 -4.12
N ALA A 128 -15.70 4.20 -5.13
CA ALA A 128 -16.50 4.49 -6.32
C ALA A 128 -16.62 3.31 -7.30
N SER A 129 -15.91 2.21 -7.05
CA SER A 129 -15.99 0.99 -7.87
C SER A 129 -17.40 0.41 -7.84
N PRO A 130 -17.98 -0.01 -8.99
CA PRO A 130 -19.29 -0.63 -9.03
C PRO A 130 -19.47 -1.85 -8.12
N SER A 131 -18.40 -2.61 -7.89
CA SER A 131 -18.39 -3.78 -7.01
C SER A 131 -18.10 -3.47 -5.54
N ALA A 132 -17.86 -2.21 -5.17
CA ALA A 132 -17.51 -1.84 -3.79
C ALA A 132 -18.60 -2.24 -2.79
N SER A 133 -19.89 -2.00 -3.07
CA SER A 133 -20.99 -2.38 -2.19
C SER A 133 -21.01 -3.87 -1.88
N ALA A 134 -20.86 -4.71 -2.91
CA ALA A 134 -20.86 -6.17 -2.75
C ALA A 134 -19.65 -6.64 -1.93
N PHE A 135 -18.51 -5.97 -2.08
CA PHE A 135 -17.32 -6.26 -1.27
C PHE A 135 -17.53 -5.89 0.20
N PHE A 136 -18.10 -4.71 0.47
CA PHE A 136 -18.41 -4.28 1.85
C PHE A 136 -19.45 -5.19 2.52
N GLU A 137 -20.45 -5.66 1.78
CA GLU A 137 -21.41 -6.65 2.29
C GLU A 137 -20.72 -7.95 2.72
N GLN A 138 -19.77 -8.44 1.92
CA GLN A 138 -18.97 -9.62 2.26
C GLN A 138 -18.01 -9.38 3.43
N ALA A 139 -17.59 -8.15 3.68
CA ALA A 139 -16.78 -7.78 4.83
C ALA A 139 -17.60 -7.71 6.14
N GLY A 140 -18.94 -7.74 6.07
CA GLY A 140 -19.84 -7.66 7.22
C GLY A 140 -19.54 -8.69 8.30
N PRO A 141 -19.58 -10.01 8.00
CA PRO A 141 -19.30 -11.05 9.01
C PRO A 141 -17.91 -10.92 9.67
N PRO A 142 -16.80 -10.69 8.95
CA PRO A 142 -15.51 -10.38 9.58
C PRO A 142 -15.55 -9.16 10.51
N MET A 143 -16.27 -8.10 10.13
CA MET A 143 -16.39 -6.90 10.97
C MET A 143 -17.25 -7.16 12.22
N GLU A 144 -18.26 -8.02 12.16
CA GLU A 144 -19.01 -8.49 13.33
C GLU A 144 -18.13 -9.31 14.28
N ALA A 145 -17.25 -10.17 13.74
CA ALA A 145 -16.27 -10.90 14.54
C ALA A 145 -15.30 -9.93 15.24
N TYR A 146 -14.81 -8.89 14.52
CA TYR A 146 -14.00 -7.85 15.13
C TYR A 146 -14.73 -7.13 16.28
N ALA A 147 -15.98 -6.72 16.06
CA ALA A 147 -16.79 -6.05 17.07
C ALA A 147 -17.04 -6.93 18.32
N SER A 148 -17.02 -8.26 18.13
CA SER A 148 -17.12 -9.24 19.21
C SER A 148 -15.79 -9.56 19.89
N GLY A 149 -14.68 -8.92 19.45
CA GLY A 149 -13.33 -9.15 19.98
C GLY A 149 -12.58 -10.33 19.38
N GLU A 150 -13.14 -11.00 18.38
CA GLU A 150 -12.55 -12.14 17.68
C GLU A 150 -11.61 -11.70 16.57
N LYS A 151 -10.49 -11.03 16.96
CA LYS A 151 -9.56 -10.41 16.02
C LYS A 151 -8.96 -11.38 14.99
N GLU A 152 -8.63 -12.60 15.39
CA GLU A 152 -8.09 -13.62 14.48
C GLU A 152 -9.13 -14.02 13.42
N THR A 153 -10.36 -14.28 13.81
CA THR A 153 -11.48 -14.58 12.91
C THR A 153 -11.74 -13.43 11.94
N ALA A 154 -11.72 -12.20 12.45
CA ALA A 154 -11.90 -11.00 11.64
C ALA A 154 -10.81 -10.86 10.57
N MET A 155 -9.53 -10.95 10.97
CA MET A 155 -8.41 -10.80 10.07
C MET A 155 -8.33 -11.96 9.06
N ALA A 156 -8.65 -13.19 9.48
CA ALA A 156 -8.77 -14.32 8.57
C ALA A 156 -9.80 -14.06 7.46
N GLY A 157 -10.99 -13.60 7.83
CA GLY A 157 -12.05 -13.27 6.87
C GLY A 157 -11.66 -12.12 5.93
N LEU A 158 -11.13 -11.03 6.47
CA LEU A 158 -10.75 -9.85 5.67
C LEU A 158 -9.59 -10.12 4.72
N LEU A 159 -8.55 -10.85 5.16
CA LEU A 159 -7.42 -11.23 4.29
C LEU A 159 -7.85 -12.23 3.22
N SER A 160 -8.71 -13.19 3.54
CA SER A 160 -9.27 -14.13 2.56
C SER A 160 -10.13 -13.41 1.52
N LEU A 161 -10.98 -12.49 1.96
CA LEU A 161 -11.81 -11.70 1.07
C LEU A 161 -10.98 -10.85 0.10
N ALA A 162 -9.94 -10.20 0.59
CA ALA A 162 -9.06 -9.37 -0.24
C ALA A 162 -8.23 -10.21 -1.21
N SER A 163 -7.67 -11.33 -0.77
CA SER A 163 -6.83 -12.20 -1.60
C SER A 163 -7.63 -13.05 -2.60
N GLY A 164 -8.92 -13.28 -2.33
CA GLY A 164 -9.74 -14.22 -3.09
C GLY A 164 -9.40 -15.68 -2.84
N LEU A 165 -8.61 -15.99 -1.80
CA LEU A 165 -8.15 -17.34 -1.46
C LEU A 165 -8.75 -17.81 -0.13
N GLU A 166 -8.89 -19.11 0.04
CA GLU A 166 -9.24 -19.71 1.32
C GLU A 166 -8.21 -19.37 2.40
N TRP A 167 -8.65 -19.24 3.66
CA TRP A 167 -7.81 -18.76 4.76
C TRP A 167 -6.48 -19.48 4.91
N GLU A 168 -6.48 -20.81 4.92
CA GLU A 168 -5.26 -21.60 5.11
C GLU A 168 -4.25 -21.34 3.98
N THR A 169 -4.74 -21.14 2.75
CA THR A 169 -3.91 -20.77 1.61
C THR A 169 -3.38 -19.34 1.72
N THR A 170 -4.25 -18.41 2.08
CA THR A 170 -3.87 -16.99 2.30
C THR A 170 -2.79 -16.88 3.36
N ARG A 171 -2.99 -17.54 4.51
CA ARG A 171 -2.04 -17.59 5.61
C ARG A 171 -0.71 -18.18 5.19
N ALA A 172 -0.74 -19.36 4.56
CA ALA A 172 0.49 -20.03 4.10
C ALA A 172 1.27 -19.16 3.13
N VAL A 173 0.60 -18.56 2.14
CA VAL A 173 1.23 -17.66 1.17
C VAL A 173 1.89 -16.46 1.87
N ILE A 174 1.20 -15.80 2.78
CA ILE A 174 1.77 -14.63 3.47
C ILE A 174 2.95 -15.05 4.33
N ASP A 175 2.82 -16.09 5.16
CA ASP A 175 3.87 -16.50 6.10
C ASP A 175 5.08 -17.13 5.38
N ASP A 176 4.92 -17.75 4.20
CA ASP A 176 6.02 -18.29 3.40
C ASP A 176 6.94 -17.18 2.84
N TYR A 177 6.35 -16.06 2.41
CA TYR A 177 7.10 -14.93 1.83
C TYR A 177 7.47 -13.84 2.84
N VAL A 178 6.63 -13.67 3.87
CA VAL A 178 6.78 -12.63 4.91
C VAL A 178 6.46 -13.23 6.28
N PRO A 179 7.38 -14.05 6.84
CA PRO A 179 7.15 -14.79 8.06
C PRO A 179 6.73 -13.89 9.24
N GLY A 180 5.65 -14.27 9.92
CA GLY A 180 5.11 -13.56 11.08
C GLY A 180 4.17 -12.39 10.75
N SER A 181 4.00 -12.02 9.47
CA SER A 181 3.11 -10.92 9.08
C SER A 181 1.64 -11.19 9.40
N VAL A 182 1.17 -12.43 9.33
CA VAL A 182 -0.20 -12.77 9.75
C VAL A 182 -0.39 -12.54 11.24
N ALA A 183 0.56 -13.00 12.07
CA ALA A 183 0.49 -12.77 13.51
C ALA A 183 0.57 -11.27 13.86
N GLN A 184 1.36 -10.49 13.12
CA GLN A 184 1.42 -9.04 13.28
C GLN A 184 0.10 -8.38 12.85
N ALA A 185 -0.48 -8.77 11.71
CA ALA A 185 -1.78 -8.26 11.25
C ALA A 185 -2.90 -8.46 12.27
N ILE A 186 -2.91 -9.63 12.95
CA ILE A 186 -3.88 -9.90 14.03
C ILE A 186 -3.66 -8.96 15.23
N LYS A 187 -2.40 -8.65 15.59
CA LYS A 187 -2.10 -7.66 16.64
C LYS A 187 -2.55 -6.26 16.26
N ASP A 188 -2.37 -5.89 14.99
CA ASP A 188 -2.70 -4.59 14.42
C ASP A 188 -4.17 -4.51 13.93
N ALA A 189 -5.02 -5.49 14.27
CA ALA A 189 -6.42 -5.52 13.83
C ALA A 189 -7.19 -4.24 14.19
N ASP A 190 -6.91 -3.64 15.36
CA ASP A 190 -7.52 -2.38 15.77
C ASP A 190 -7.16 -1.22 14.83
N THR A 191 -5.95 -1.23 14.28
CA THR A 191 -5.55 -0.25 13.26
C THR A 191 -6.28 -0.48 11.96
N PHE A 192 -6.31 -1.71 11.45
CA PHE A 192 -6.97 -1.97 10.18
C PHE A 192 -8.48 -1.76 10.27
N CYS A 193 -9.15 -2.40 11.23
CA CYS A 193 -10.60 -2.33 11.37
C CYS A 193 -11.10 -1.00 11.98
N GLY A 194 -10.34 -0.42 12.90
CA GLY A 194 -10.75 0.78 13.65
C GLY A 194 -10.22 2.11 13.08
N VAL A 195 -9.22 2.07 12.20
CA VAL A 195 -8.61 3.27 11.60
C VAL A 195 -8.67 3.23 10.08
N ASP A 196 -8.08 2.22 9.42
CA ASP A 196 -7.96 2.19 7.97
C ASP A 196 -9.32 2.05 7.26
N LEU A 197 -10.18 1.13 7.70
CA LEU A 197 -11.50 0.94 7.07
C LEU A 197 -12.45 2.15 7.29
N PRO A 198 -12.52 2.76 8.48
CA PRO A 198 -13.21 4.03 8.65
C PRO A 198 -12.64 5.17 7.80
N ALA A 199 -11.29 5.28 7.70
CA ALA A 199 -10.65 6.27 6.84
C ALA A 199 -11.01 6.06 5.36
N LEU A 200 -11.02 4.79 4.90
CA LEU A 200 -11.44 4.42 3.55
C LEU A 200 -12.89 4.82 3.27
N SER A 201 -13.78 4.54 4.23
CA SER A 201 -15.21 4.86 4.10
C SER A 201 -15.49 6.37 4.07
N ALA A 202 -14.64 7.15 4.72
CA ALA A 202 -14.73 8.61 4.76
C ALA A 202 -13.96 9.30 3.63
N TRP A 203 -13.15 8.56 2.87
CA TRP A 203 -12.31 9.12 1.82
C TRP A 203 -13.09 9.27 0.52
N GLU A 204 -13.33 10.52 0.17
CA GLU A 204 -13.98 10.90 -1.07
C GLU A 204 -12.90 11.14 -2.14
N PHE A 205 -12.69 10.17 -3.01
CA PHE A 205 -11.78 10.29 -4.15
C PHE A 205 -12.53 9.92 -5.42
N GLY A 206 -12.63 10.87 -6.33
CA GLY A 206 -13.38 10.72 -7.57
C GLY A 206 -12.59 11.21 -8.79
N SER A 207 -13.33 11.35 -9.89
CA SER A 207 -12.75 11.79 -11.17
C SER A 207 -12.16 13.21 -11.13
N GLU A 208 -12.71 14.10 -10.29
CA GLU A 208 -12.18 15.46 -10.13
C GLU A 208 -10.84 15.45 -9.42
N ASP A 209 -10.69 14.66 -8.34
CA ASP A 209 -9.43 14.50 -7.63
C ASP A 209 -8.39 13.82 -8.51
N ALA A 210 -8.79 12.78 -9.23
CA ALA A 210 -7.91 12.09 -10.16
C ALA A 210 -7.40 13.02 -11.27
N ALA A 211 -8.22 13.94 -11.76
CA ALA A 211 -7.82 14.93 -12.76
C ALA A 211 -6.76 15.92 -12.22
N ALA A 212 -6.67 16.11 -10.90
CA ALA A 212 -5.63 16.92 -10.26
C ALA A 212 -4.28 16.18 -10.11
N VAL A 213 -4.27 14.84 -10.21
CA VAL A 213 -3.04 14.04 -10.20
C VAL A 213 -2.32 14.21 -11.53
N SER A 214 -1.24 14.99 -11.53
CA SER A 214 -0.47 15.35 -12.73
C SER A 214 0.74 14.44 -12.99
N GLN A 215 1.12 13.65 -12.00
CA GLN A 215 2.26 12.72 -12.04
C GLN A 215 1.99 11.59 -13.04
N PRO A 216 3.03 11.01 -13.67
CA PRO A 216 2.90 9.73 -14.34
C PRO A 216 2.44 8.64 -13.37
N VAL A 217 1.45 7.83 -13.79
CA VAL A 217 0.87 6.77 -12.96
C VAL A 217 1.01 5.42 -13.64
N LEU A 218 1.46 4.40 -12.91
CA LEU A 218 1.38 2.99 -13.28
C LEU A 218 0.28 2.33 -12.45
N SER A 219 -0.73 1.80 -13.10
CA SER A 219 -1.76 0.93 -12.49
C SER A 219 -1.30 -0.52 -12.61
N VAL A 220 -1.12 -1.19 -11.47
CA VAL A 220 -0.67 -2.59 -11.42
C VAL A 220 -1.82 -3.47 -10.93
N LEU A 221 -2.18 -4.49 -11.71
CA LEU A 221 -3.29 -5.41 -11.44
C LEU A 221 -2.83 -6.86 -11.55
N GLY A 222 -3.19 -7.70 -10.59
CA GLY A 222 -3.09 -9.15 -10.73
C GLY A 222 -4.17 -9.69 -11.65
N ALA A 223 -3.80 -10.59 -12.56
CA ALA A 223 -4.75 -11.15 -13.53
C ALA A 223 -5.89 -11.95 -12.88
N ASP A 224 -5.63 -12.50 -11.67
CA ASP A 224 -6.57 -13.32 -10.91
C ASP A 224 -7.24 -12.52 -9.77
N SER A 225 -7.14 -11.18 -9.79
CA SER A 225 -7.69 -10.32 -8.74
C SER A 225 -9.21 -10.24 -8.76
N GLY A 226 -9.80 -10.03 -7.58
CA GLY A 226 -11.23 -9.88 -7.41
C GLY A 226 -11.80 -8.66 -8.16
N GLN A 227 -13.11 -8.68 -8.43
CA GLN A 227 -13.79 -7.69 -9.25
C GLN A 227 -13.62 -6.24 -8.74
N LEU A 228 -13.51 -6.04 -7.43
CA LEU A 228 -13.24 -4.72 -6.83
C LEU A 228 -12.01 -4.05 -7.44
N PHE A 229 -10.92 -4.80 -7.57
CA PHE A 229 -9.64 -4.29 -8.06
C PHE A 229 -9.62 -4.16 -9.59
N VAL A 230 -10.32 -5.04 -10.30
CA VAL A 230 -10.53 -4.95 -11.76
C VAL A 230 -11.30 -3.67 -12.10
N ASP A 231 -12.40 -3.42 -11.39
CA ASP A 231 -13.19 -2.19 -11.56
C ASP A 231 -12.39 -0.95 -11.15
N GLY A 232 -11.61 -1.03 -10.06
CA GLY A 232 -10.72 0.04 -9.61
C GLY A 232 -9.68 0.41 -10.68
N ALA A 233 -9.04 -0.56 -11.30
CA ALA A 233 -8.11 -0.33 -12.41
C ALA A 233 -8.80 0.31 -13.62
N ALA A 234 -10.03 -0.11 -13.94
CA ALA A 234 -10.83 0.50 -14.99
C ALA A 234 -11.19 1.97 -14.69
N LEU A 235 -11.52 2.29 -13.43
CA LEU A 235 -11.76 3.66 -13.00
C LEU A 235 -10.49 4.52 -13.12
N LEU A 236 -9.34 4.06 -12.62
CA LEU A 236 -8.07 4.78 -12.77
C LEU A 236 -7.79 5.08 -14.25
N ARG A 237 -7.99 4.09 -15.12
CA ARG A 237 -7.81 4.26 -16.58
C ARG A 237 -8.75 5.31 -17.17
N SER A 238 -9.96 5.41 -16.65
CA SER A 238 -10.96 6.38 -17.14
C SER A 238 -10.75 7.79 -16.58
N TRP A 239 -10.17 7.92 -15.37
CA TRP A 239 -10.03 9.18 -14.66
C TRP A 239 -8.67 9.86 -14.86
N LEU A 240 -7.60 9.04 -14.96
CA LEU A 240 -6.23 9.56 -15.08
C LEU A 240 -5.84 9.71 -16.55
N PRO A 241 -5.39 10.91 -16.98
CA PRO A 241 -5.11 11.16 -18.39
C PRO A 241 -3.85 10.46 -18.92
N LYS A 242 -2.97 10.01 -18.02
CA LYS A 242 -1.66 9.42 -18.35
C LYS A 242 -1.36 8.21 -17.47
N VAL A 243 -2.27 7.26 -17.44
CA VAL A 243 -2.04 6.00 -16.74
C VAL A 243 -1.46 4.97 -17.70
N GLU A 244 -0.41 4.28 -17.24
CA GLU A 244 0.10 3.06 -17.85
C GLU A 244 -0.44 1.85 -17.07
N ASP A 245 -0.65 0.73 -17.74
CA ASP A 245 -1.15 -0.49 -17.12
C ASP A 245 -0.08 -1.59 -17.10
N LEU A 246 -0.01 -2.31 -15.99
CA LEU A 246 0.75 -3.53 -15.83
C LEU A 246 -0.17 -4.62 -15.26
N THR A 247 -0.42 -5.68 -16.05
CA THR A 247 -1.09 -6.86 -15.54
C THR A 247 -0.07 -7.95 -15.23
N VAL A 248 -0.19 -8.57 -14.06
CA VAL A 248 0.70 -9.62 -13.57
C VAL A 248 -0.03 -10.96 -13.58
N GLU A 249 0.41 -11.88 -14.41
CA GLU A 249 -0.22 -13.18 -14.62
C GLU A 249 -0.04 -14.12 -13.41
N GLY A 250 -1.08 -14.93 -13.14
CA GLY A 250 -1.06 -16.00 -12.15
C GLY A 250 -0.97 -15.50 -10.70
N VAL A 251 -1.58 -14.36 -10.41
CA VAL A 251 -1.64 -13.79 -9.08
C VAL A 251 -2.84 -12.85 -8.93
N GLY A 252 -3.42 -12.82 -7.73
CA GLY A 252 -4.43 -11.86 -7.32
C GLY A 252 -3.84 -10.74 -6.46
N HIS A 253 -4.61 -10.28 -5.45
CA HIS A 253 -4.31 -9.10 -4.64
C HIS A 253 -2.97 -9.14 -3.86
N LEU A 254 -2.39 -10.32 -3.61
CA LEU A 254 -1.08 -10.46 -2.96
C LEU A 254 0.10 -10.38 -3.95
N LEU A 255 -0.05 -9.60 -5.04
CA LEU A 255 0.86 -9.63 -6.20
C LEU A 255 2.32 -9.32 -5.85
N GLN A 256 2.61 -8.33 -5.01
CA GLN A 256 3.98 -7.96 -4.62
C GLN A 256 4.61 -8.96 -3.63
N ILE A 257 3.78 -9.80 -3.00
CA ILE A 257 4.24 -10.87 -2.10
C ILE A 257 4.52 -12.14 -2.92
N GLN A 258 3.54 -12.61 -3.70
CA GLN A 258 3.63 -13.88 -4.42
C GLN A 258 4.48 -13.79 -5.70
N ARG A 259 4.47 -12.63 -6.36
CA ARG A 259 5.17 -12.40 -7.64
C ARG A 259 6.05 -11.15 -7.58
N PRO A 260 6.95 -11.03 -6.57
CA PRO A 260 7.74 -9.80 -6.39
C PRO A 260 8.61 -9.46 -7.60
N ALA A 261 9.21 -10.45 -8.27
CA ALA A 261 10.14 -10.19 -9.36
C ALA A 261 9.47 -9.56 -10.61
N PRO A 262 8.36 -10.09 -11.19
CA PRO A 262 7.69 -9.43 -12.31
C PRO A 262 7.11 -8.07 -11.94
N VAL A 263 6.55 -7.91 -10.73
CA VAL A 263 6.03 -6.62 -10.25
C VAL A 263 7.15 -5.60 -10.12
N ALA A 264 8.25 -5.96 -9.47
CA ALA A 264 9.43 -5.10 -9.29
C ALA A 264 10.04 -4.68 -10.63
N ARG A 265 10.13 -5.61 -11.59
CA ARG A 265 10.65 -5.32 -12.93
C ARG A 265 9.78 -4.30 -13.66
N GLY A 266 8.45 -4.49 -13.70
CA GLY A 266 7.55 -3.57 -14.36
C GLY A 266 7.58 -2.17 -13.73
N ILE A 267 7.66 -2.10 -12.38
CA ILE A 267 7.84 -0.83 -11.67
C ILE A 267 9.18 -0.21 -12.04
N ALA A 268 10.30 -0.94 -11.98
CA ALA A 268 11.63 -0.41 -12.32
C ALA A 268 11.70 0.14 -13.76
N GLU A 269 11.07 -0.54 -14.71
CA GLU A 269 10.96 -0.09 -16.11
C GLU A 269 10.15 1.21 -16.22
N PHE A 270 9.05 1.32 -15.46
CA PHE A 270 8.27 2.55 -15.42
C PHE A 270 9.04 3.70 -14.79
N LEU A 271 9.67 3.52 -13.64
CA LEU A 271 10.46 4.56 -12.96
C LEU A 271 11.62 5.07 -13.84
N ALA A 272 12.30 4.16 -14.54
CA ALA A 272 13.42 4.51 -15.42
C ALA A 272 13.02 5.43 -16.60
N ARG A 273 11.74 5.45 -16.98
CA ARG A 273 11.24 6.39 -18.00
C ARG A 273 10.92 7.78 -17.43
N HIS A 274 10.89 7.91 -16.12
CA HIS A 274 10.48 9.13 -15.41
C HIS A 274 11.50 9.53 -14.33
N PRO A 275 12.79 9.71 -14.66
CA PRO A 275 13.81 9.97 -13.65
C PRO A 275 13.54 11.28 -12.89
N ILE A 276 14.01 11.35 -11.64
CA ILE A 276 14.02 12.58 -10.86
C ILE A 276 15.13 13.48 -11.43
N ALA A 277 14.76 14.69 -11.87
CA ALA A 277 15.76 15.64 -12.34
C ALA A 277 16.77 15.96 -11.22
N VAL A 278 18.05 15.89 -11.53
CA VAL A 278 19.11 16.35 -10.65
C VAL A 278 19.26 17.86 -10.89
N ASP A 279 18.93 18.67 -9.88
CA ASP A 279 19.12 20.14 -9.92
C ASP A 279 20.61 20.52 -9.87
#